data_da2512cadfbcf8f8896191ed4c8c1a15
#
_entry.id   da2512cadfbcf8f8896191ed4c8c1a15
#
_cell.length_a   1.000
_cell.length_b   1.000
_cell.length_c   1.000
_cell.angle_alpha   90.00
_cell.angle_beta   90.00
_cell.angle_gamma   90.00
#
_symmetry.space_group_name_H-M   'P 1'
#
loop_
_entity.id
_entity.type
_entity.pdbx_description
1 polymer ?
#
loop_
_entity_poly.entity_id
_entity_poly.type
_entity_poly.pdbx_seq_one_letter_code
_entity_poly.pdbx_strand_id
1 'polypeptide(L)'
;MKQHLRIAILMTLVTTVLFGLLYPLAVTGLAQFFLPTQANGALIVKNGLIVGSHLIGQPFSSAGYFHSRPSAAGNGYDATASGGSNLGPTNHQLLDRVKSDVEKLHAENPTAVIPVDLVTTSGSGLDPDISPAAAEFQIARVARERGLSETEVRALVAKHLLGRQFGILGEPRVNVLELNLELDAVHPKR
;
A
#
# COMPACT_ATOMS: atom_id res chain seq x y z
N MET A 1 -20.99 40.73 26.69
CA MET A 1 -19.60 40.29 26.42
C MET A 1 -19.04 39.30 27.41
N LYS A 2 -19.04 39.56 28.75
CA LYS A 2 -18.48 38.64 29.76
C LYS A 2 -19.14 37.26 29.77
N GLN A 3 -20.45 37.16 29.55
CA GLN A 3 -21.18 35.88 29.50
C GLN A 3 -20.74 35.04 28.29
N HIS A 4 -20.64 35.63 27.08
CA HIS A 4 -20.18 34.91 25.88
C HIS A 4 -18.74 34.43 26.03
N LEU A 5 -17.86 35.27 26.62
CA LEU A 5 -16.49 34.88 26.90
C LEU A 5 -16.41 33.68 27.86
N ARG A 6 -17.21 33.70 28.95
CA ARG A 6 -17.28 32.56 29.87
C ARG A 6 -17.76 31.29 29.17
N ILE A 7 -18.83 31.39 28.36
CA ILE A 7 -19.35 30.23 27.60
C ILE A 7 -18.28 29.69 26.65
N ALA A 8 -17.60 30.57 25.90
CA ALA A 8 -16.55 30.18 24.98
C ALA A 8 -15.40 29.43 25.70
N ILE A 9 -14.91 29.98 26.84
CA ILE A 9 -13.86 29.35 27.64
C ILE A 9 -14.31 27.97 28.14
N LEU A 10 -15.50 27.89 28.75
CA LEU A 10 -16.01 26.63 29.28
C LEU A 10 -16.20 25.59 28.17
N MET A 11 -16.76 25.99 27.01
CA MET A 11 -16.95 25.10 25.88
C MET A 11 -15.62 24.60 25.36
N THR A 12 -14.61 25.48 25.22
CA THR A 12 -13.27 25.09 24.82
C THR A 12 -12.66 24.10 25.80
N LEU A 13 -12.74 24.35 27.08
CA LEU A 13 -12.22 23.43 28.08
C LEU A 13 -12.92 22.06 28.07
N VAL A 14 -14.25 22.05 27.99
CA VAL A 14 -15.02 20.80 27.93
C VAL A 14 -14.69 20.01 26.67
N THR A 15 -14.68 20.67 25.52
CA THR A 15 -14.36 19.98 24.24
C THR A 15 -12.91 19.52 24.20
N THR A 16 -11.96 20.27 24.75
CA THR A 16 -10.56 19.85 24.86
C THR A 16 -10.42 18.60 25.74
N VAL A 17 -11.06 18.57 26.91
CA VAL A 17 -11.02 17.39 27.76
C VAL A 17 -11.71 16.20 27.10
N LEU A 18 -12.90 16.41 26.52
CA LEU A 18 -13.66 15.33 25.91
C LEU A 18 -12.97 14.76 24.67
N PHE A 19 -12.62 15.61 23.72
CA PHE A 19 -12.08 15.17 22.43
C PHE A 19 -10.55 15.13 22.37
N GLY A 20 -9.85 15.86 23.23
CA GLY A 20 -8.39 15.85 23.30
C GLY A 20 -7.82 14.81 24.27
N LEU A 21 -8.58 14.39 25.28
CA LEU A 21 -8.10 13.43 26.27
C LEU A 21 -8.98 12.19 26.37
N LEU A 22 -10.23 12.32 26.75
CA LEU A 22 -11.07 11.16 27.07
C LEU A 22 -11.34 10.28 25.84
N TYR A 23 -11.77 10.88 24.74
CA TYR A 23 -12.07 10.13 23.51
C TYR A 23 -10.83 9.44 22.92
N PRO A 24 -9.68 10.10 22.71
CA PRO A 24 -8.50 9.42 22.17
C PRO A 24 -7.99 8.29 23.07
N LEU A 25 -7.98 8.50 24.39
CA LEU A 25 -7.54 7.47 25.35
C LEU A 25 -8.51 6.27 25.37
N ALA A 26 -9.81 6.51 25.33
CA ALA A 26 -10.81 5.44 25.27
C ALA A 26 -10.69 4.63 23.99
N VAL A 27 -10.58 5.30 22.81
CA VAL A 27 -10.40 4.63 21.52
C VAL A 27 -9.08 3.85 21.48
N THR A 28 -7.99 4.43 21.97
CA THR A 28 -6.70 3.74 22.07
C THR A 28 -6.78 2.51 22.96
N GLY A 29 -7.38 2.63 24.13
CA GLY A 29 -7.56 1.50 25.05
C GLY A 29 -8.39 0.37 24.42
N LEU A 30 -9.51 0.69 23.78
CA LEU A 30 -10.34 -0.28 23.07
C LEU A 30 -9.59 -0.93 21.90
N ALA A 31 -8.86 -0.13 21.09
CA ALA A 31 -8.07 -0.64 19.97
C ALA A 31 -6.95 -1.58 20.45
N GLN A 32 -6.23 -1.23 21.51
CA GLN A 32 -5.18 -2.08 22.10
C GLN A 32 -5.74 -3.37 22.69
N PHE A 33 -6.96 -3.33 23.25
CA PHE A 33 -7.59 -4.51 23.82
C PHE A 33 -8.14 -5.48 22.76
N PHE A 34 -8.86 -4.96 21.75
CA PHE A 34 -9.54 -5.79 20.76
C PHE A 34 -8.72 -6.08 19.51
N LEU A 35 -7.82 -5.16 19.11
CA LEU A 35 -7.08 -5.18 17.84
C LEU A 35 -5.59 -4.84 18.03
N PRO A 36 -4.86 -5.52 18.94
CA PRO A 36 -3.49 -5.12 19.31
C PRO A 36 -2.52 -5.12 18.13
N THR A 37 -2.63 -6.06 17.20
CA THR A 37 -1.77 -6.12 16.01
C THR A 37 -1.96 -4.90 15.13
N GLN A 38 -3.22 -4.54 14.81
CA GLN A 38 -3.55 -3.39 13.97
C GLN A 38 -3.21 -2.07 14.68
N ALA A 39 -3.51 -1.99 15.97
CA ALA A 39 -3.22 -0.80 16.79
C ALA A 39 -1.72 -0.50 16.89
N ASN A 40 -0.86 -1.52 16.75
CA ASN A 40 0.59 -1.39 16.74
C ASN A 40 1.19 -1.39 15.32
N GLY A 41 0.39 -1.10 14.29
CA GLY A 41 0.85 -0.90 12.92
C GLY A 41 1.00 -2.17 12.09
N ALA A 42 0.45 -3.31 12.52
CA ALA A 42 0.46 -4.59 11.80
C ALA A 42 1.85 -4.95 11.24
N LEU A 43 2.89 -4.85 12.09
CA LEU A 43 4.28 -5.05 11.71
C LEU A 43 4.55 -6.51 11.36
N ILE A 44 5.35 -6.74 10.31
CA ILE A 44 5.87 -8.04 9.90
C ILE A 44 7.28 -8.20 10.45
N VAL A 45 7.48 -9.24 11.26
CA VAL A 45 8.78 -9.55 11.87
C VAL A 45 9.31 -10.84 11.28
N LYS A 46 10.54 -10.83 10.75
CA LYS A 46 11.26 -12.00 10.22
C LYS A 46 12.63 -12.09 10.89
N ASN A 47 12.92 -13.21 11.53
CA ASN A 47 14.18 -13.43 12.27
C ASN A 47 14.48 -12.34 13.33
N GLY A 48 13.45 -11.85 14.03
CA GLY A 48 13.58 -10.81 15.05
C GLY A 48 13.75 -9.38 14.51
N LEU A 49 13.74 -9.18 13.19
CA LEU A 49 13.84 -7.87 12.54
C LEU A 49 12.49 -7.48 11.93
N ILE A 50 12.09 -6.23 12.10
CA ILE A 50 10.92 -5.67 11.41
C ILE A 50 11.29 -5.50 9.94
N VAL A 51 10.57 -6.20 9.05
CA VAL A 51 10.78 -6.16 7.60
C VAL A 51 9.76 -5.26 6.88
N GLY A 52 8.70 -4.87 7.55
CA GLY A 52 7.67 -3.97 7.03
C GLY A 52 6.36 -4.05 7.81
N SER A 53 5.31 -3.58 7.20
CA SER A 53 3.94 -3.62 7.72
C SER A 53 2.98 -4.13 6.65
N HIS A 54 1.92 -4.84 7.06
CA HIS A 54 0.83 -5.23 6.17
C HIS A 54 0.06 -4.03 5.59
N LEU A 55 0.16 -2.85 6.24
CA LEU A 55 -0.64 -1.67 5.93
C LEU A 55 0.10 -0.66 5.06
N ILE A 56 1.42 -0.78 4.91
CA ILE A 56 2.26 0.22 4.23
C ILE A 56 3.09 -0.45 3.15
N GLY A 57 2.94 0.03 1.92
CA GLY A 57 3.73 -0.41 0.78
C GLY A 57 5.20 -0.03 0.89
N GLN A 58 6.03 -0.78 0.18
CA GLN A 58 7.47 -0.58 0.11
C GLN A 58 7.94 -0.58 -1.35
N PRO A 59 9.07 0.09 -1.67
CA PRO A 59 9.64 0.05 -2.99
C PRO A 59 10.35 -1.29 -3.23
N PHE A 60 10.01 -1.95 -4.32
CA PHE A 60 10.73 -3.09 -4.85
C PHE A 60 11.23 -2.74 -6.25
N SER A 61 12.54 -2.78 -6.47
CA SER A 61 13.18 -2.38 -7.75
C SER A 61 13.82 -3.54 -8.51
N SER A 62 14.09 -4.67 -7.83
CA SER A 62 14.71 -5.83 -8.49
C SER A 62 13.71 -6.58 -9.36
N ALA A 63 14.12 -6.98 -10.57
CA ALA A 63 13.29 -7.67 -11.55
C ALA A 63 12.69 -9.00 -11.05
N GLY A 64 13.31 -9.65 -10.07
CA GLY A 64 12.80 -10.89 -9.46
C GLY A 64 11.72 -10.68 -8.39
N TYR A 65 11.21 -9.47 -8.17
CA TYR A 65 10.13 -9.17 -7.25
C TYR A 65 8.92 -8.57 -7.96
N PHE A 66 7.75 -8.75 -7.37
CA PHE A 66 6.59 -7.96 -7.75
C PHE A 66 6.79 -6.52 -7.32
N HIS A 67 6.51 -5.60 -8.22
CA HIS A 67 6.60 -4.17 -7.98
C HIS A 67 5.24 -3.62 -7.55
N SER A 68 5.27 -2.71 -6.60
CA SER A 68 4.11 -1.95 -6.16
C SER A 68 3.73 -0.84 -7.16
N ARG A 69 2.64 -0.14 -6.89
CA ARG A 69 2.19 1.04 -7.67
C ARG A 69 3.23 2.15 -7.61
N PRO A 70 3.24 3.10 -8.58
CA PRO A 70 4.04 4.32 -8.44
C PRO A 70 3.67 5.09 -7.16
N SER A 71 4.66 5.59 -6.44
CA SER A 71 4.46 6.34 -5.20
C SER A 71 4.82 7.82 -5.37
N ALA A 72 4.00 8.70 -4.78
CA ALA A 72 4.28 10.13 -4.65
C ALA A 72 4.55 10.55 -3.19
N ALA A 73 4.68 9.59 -2.27
CA ALA A 73 5.03 9.84 -0.87
C ALA A 73 6.52 10.20 -0.76
N GLY A 74 6.83 11.44 -0.47
CA GLY A 74 8.21 11.94 -0.45
C GLY A 74 8.97 11.66 -1.74
N ASN A 75 10.12 11.01 -1.63
CA ASN A 75 10.92 10.53 -2.77
C ASN A 75 10.51 9.13 -3.26
N GLY A 76 9.34 8.66 -2.90
CA GLY A 76 8.78 7.33 -3.16
C GLY A 76 8.75 6.47 -1.89
N TYR A 77 7.54 6.06 -1.48
CA TYR A 77 7.29 5.21 -0.32
C TYR A 77 7.84 5.73 1.03
N ASP A 78 7.96 7.05 1.17
CA ASP A 78 8.33 7.68 2.44
C ASP A 78 7.11 7.71 3.38
N ALA A 79 7.12 6.83 4.39
CA ALA A 79 6.05 6.75 5.37
C ALA A 79 5.87 8.01 6.23
N THR A 80 6.90 8.89 6.28
CA THR A 80 6.83 10.16 7.01
C THR A 80 6.19 11.28 6.19
N ALA A 81 6.02 11.08 4.87
CA ALA A 81 5.51 12.06 3.92
C ALA A 81 4.40 11.48 3.03
N SER A 82 3.44 10.76 3.65
CA SER A 82 2.28 10.18 2.95
C SER A 82 1.52 11.24 2.18
N GLY A 83 1.26 10.99 0.88
CA GLY A 83 0.52 11.89 0.02
C GLY A 83 0.42 11.39 -1.42
N GLY A 84 -0.58 11.88 -2.14
CA GLY A 84 -0.72 11.66 -3.58
C GLY A 84 0.05 12.71 -4.38
N SER A 85 0.14 12.51 -5.69
CA SER A 85 0.81 13.46 -6.59
C SER A 85 0.13 14.83 -6.65
N ASN A 86 -1.18 14.90 -6.37
CA ASN A 86 -2.02 16.11 -6.44
C ASN A 86 -1.95 16.83 -7.80
N LEU A 87 -1.52 16.13 -8.86
CA LEU A 87 -1.41 16.68 -10.21
C LEU A 87 -2.75 16.55 -10.93
N GLY A 88 -3.20 17.63 -11.55
CA GLY A 88 -4.40 17.63 -12.38
C GLY A 88 -4.20 16.87 -13.70
N PRO A 89 -5.29 16.43 -14.37
CA PRO A 89 -5.22 15.60 -15.57
C PRO A 89 -4.54 16.28 -16.78
N THR A 90 -4.43 17.59 -16.78
CA THR A 90 -3.76 18.38 -17.84
C THR A 90 -2.32 18.75 -17.49
N ASN A 91 -1.81 18.34 -16.34
CA ASN A 91 -0.46 18.66 -15.90
C ASN A 91 0.57 17.85 -16.71
N HIS A 92 1.53 18.54 -17.36
CA HIS A 92 2.54 17.92 -18.18
C HIS A 92 3.41 16.93 -17.41
N GLN A 93 3.75 17.21 -16.15
CA GLN A 93 4.54 16.28 -15.31
C GLN A 93 3.82 14.94 -15.12
N LEU A 94 2.49 14.97 -14.93
CA LEU A 94 1.69 13.74 -14.85
C LEU A 94 1.70 12.98 -16.17
N LEU A 95 1.47 13.68 -17.29
CA LEU A 95 1.42 13.07 -18.61
C LEU A 95 2.77 12.44 -19.00
N ASP A 96 3.87 13.16 -18.77
CA ASP A 96 5.23 12.68 -19.10
C ASP A 96 5.62 11.49 -18.24
N ARG A 97 5.30 11.50 -16.93
CA ARG A 97 5.52 10.36 -16.03
C ARG A 97 4.75 9.13 -16.50
N VAL A 98 3.44 9.28 -16.70
CA VAL A 98 2.58 8.16 -17.13
C VAL A 98 3.07 7.60 -18.47
N LYS A 99 3.45 8.46 -19.43
CA LYS A 99 4.01 8.04 -20.71
C LYS A 99 5.29 7.22 -20.54
N SER A 100 6.22 7.71 -19.70
CA SER A 100 7.47 6.99 -19.40
C SER A 100 7.21 5.64 -18.74
N ASP A 101 6.25 5.57 -17.80
CA ASP A 101 5.90 4.33 -17.11
C ASP A 101 5.24 3.32 -18.07
N VAL A 102 4.35 3.79 -18.96
CA VAL A 102 3.75 2.98 -20.04
C VAL A 102 4.83 2.42 -20.99
N GLU A 103 5.79 3.23 -21.41
CA GLU A 103 6.88 2.80 -22.29
C GLU A 103 7.73 1.69 -21.65
N LYS A 104 8.06 1.81 -20.36
CA LYS A 104 8.80 0.79 -19.59
C LYS A 104 8.01 -0.52 -19.48
N LEU A 105 6.73 -0.44 -19.09
CA LEU A 105 5.87 -1.61 -18.94
C LEU A 105 5.59 -2.29 -20.28
N HIS A 106 5.42 -1.52 -21.36
CA HIS A 106 5.27 -2.08 -22.70
C HIS A 106 6.55 -2.82 -23.14
N ALA A 107 7.73 -2.31 -22.80
CA ALA A 107 8.98 -3.01 -23.06
C ALA A 107 9.12 -4.29 -22.22
N GLU A 108 8.56 -4.32 -21.00
CA GLU A 108 8.54 -5.50 -20.12
C GLU A 108 7.60 -6.60 -20.66
N ASN A 109 6.40 -6.22 -21.10
CA ASN A 109 5.38 -7.14 -21.62
C ASN A 109 4.62 -6.52 -22.81
N PRO A 110 5.16 -6.66 -24.05
CA PRO A 110 4.63 -5.97 -25.23
C PRO A 110 3.22 -6.39 -25.67
N THR A 111 2.78 -7.57 -25.26
CA THR A 111 1.49 -8.16 -25.70
C THR A 111 0.36 -7.98 -24.67
N ALA A 112 0.70 -7.64 -23.42
CA ALA A 112 -0.29 -7.52 -22.38
C ALA A 112 -0.86 -6.09 -22.28
N VAL A 113 -2.13 -6.00 -21.89
CA VAL A 113 -2.74 -4.72 -21.53
C VAL A 113 -2.16 -4.25 -20.20
N ILE A 114 -1.65 -3.03 -20.16
CA ILE A 114 -1.05 -2.44 -18.96
C ILE A 114 -2.16 -2.08 -17.95
N PRO A 115 -2.16 -2.67 -16.75
CA PRO A 115 -3.10 -2.32 -15.69
C PRO A 115 -2.88 -0.89 -15.21
N VAL A 116 -3.99 -0.18 -14.95
CA VAL A 116 -3.97 1.25 -14.60
C VAL A 116 -3.21 1.55 -13.29
N ASP A 117 -3.25 0.64 -12.34
CA ASP A 117 -2.58 0.77 -11.05
C ASP A 117 -1.04 0.67 -11.16
N LEU A 118 -0.49 0.10 -12.23
CA LEU A 118 0.95 0.13 -12.49
C LEU A 118 1.47 1.48 -13.03
N VAL A 119 0.56 2.38 -13.45
CA VAL A 119 0.93 3.71 -13.98
C VAL A 119 0.33 4.86 -13.18
N THR A 120 -0.50 4.59 -12.17
CA THR A 120 -1.14 5.60 -11.33
C THR A 120 -0.69 5.51 -9.87
N THR A 121 -0.44 6.68 -9.27
CA THR A 121 -0.16 6.77 -7.83
C THR A 121 -1.42 6.57 -7.02
N SER A 122 -1.27 6.02 -5.80
CA SER A 122 -2.36 6.01 -4.82
C SER A 122 -2.51 7.37 -4.14
N GLY A 123 -3.65 7.57 -3.46
CA GLY A 123 -3.90 8.80 -2.68
C GLY A 123 -2.96 8.97 -1.49
N SER A 124 -2.50 7.87 -0.89
CA SER A 124 -1.53 7.87 0.20
C SER A 124 -0.07 7.86 -0.29
N GLY A 125 0.18 7.36 -1.50
CA GLY A 125 1.52 7.02 -1.99
C GLY A 125 2.16 5.82 -1.26
N LEU A 126 1.41 5.17 -0.36
CA LEU A 126 1.89 4.07 0.50
C LEU A 126 1.00 2.82 0.38
N ASP A 127 0.24 2.70 -0.70
CA ASP A 127 -0.64 1.55 -0.94
C ASP A 127 0.19 0.24 -1.02
N PRO A 128 -0.02 -0.73 -0.12
CA PRO A 128 0.70 -2.00 -0.12
C PRO A 128 0.19 -2.97 -1.18
N ASP A 129 -0.95 -2.67 -1.78
CA ASP A 129 -1.68 -3.60 -2.62
C ASP A 129 -1.59 -3.23 -4.11
N ILE A 130 -1.69 -4.25 -4.96
CA ILE A 130 -1.91 -4.14 -6.41
C ILE A 130 -3.13 -4.95 -6.82
N SER A 131 -3.70 -4.62 -7.97
CA SER A 131 -4.80 -5.38 -8.54
C SER A 131 -4.36 -6.79 -8.97
N PRO A 132 -5.27 -7.76 -9.05
CA PRO A 132 -4.96 -9.07 -9.64
C PRO A 132 -4.44 -8.98 -11.08
N ALA A 133 -4.91 -8.00 -11.85
CA ALA A 133 -4.42 -7.75 -13.20
C ALA A 133 -2.97 -7.25 -13.20
N ALA A 134 -2.60 -6.39 -12.25
CA ALA A 134 -1.23 -5.91 -12.10
C ALA A 134 -0.27 -7.01 -11.60
N ALA A 135 -0.76 -7.93 -10.78
CA ALA A 135 0.02 -9.10 -10.38
C ALA A 135 0.23 -10.04 -11.58
N GLU A 136 -0.84 -10.38 -12.33
CA GLU A 136 -0.77 -11.24 -13.52
C GLU A 136 0.17 -10.67 -14.58
N PHE A 137 0.13 -9.35 -14.82
CA PHE A 137 1.01 -8.66 -15.76
C PHE A 137 2.50 -8.92 -15.49
N GLN A 138 2.89 -9.02 -14.22
CA GLN A 138 4.27 -9.16 -13.77
C GLN A 138 4.77 -10.62 -13.69
N ILE A 139 3.87 -11.62 -13.79
CA ILE A 139 4.23 -13.04 -13.60
C ILE A 139 5.34 -13.49 -14.53
N ALA A 140 5.25 -13.18 -15.82
CA ALA A 140 6.24 -13.64 -16.80
C ALA A 140 7.65 -13.11 -16.48
N ARG A 141 7.77 -11.86 -16.04
CA ARG A 141 9.04 -11.27 -15.63
C ARG A 141 9.59 -11.95 -14.38
N VAL A 142 8.76 -12.07 -13.33
CA VAL A 142 9.18 -12.67 -12.06
C VAL A 142 9.57 -14.14 -12.24
N ALA A 143 8.79 -14.92 -13.00
CA ALA A 143 9.07 -16.31 -13.31
C ALA A 143 10.45 -16.46 -14.00
N ARG A 144 10.69 -15.69 -15.05
CA ARG A 144 11.95 -15.68 -15.77
C ARG A 144 13.15 -15.34 -14.87
N GLU A 145 13.04 -14.27 -14.08
CA GLU A 145 14.13 -13.80 -13.22
C GLU A 145 14.44 -14.73 -12.04
N ARG A 146 13.45 -15.53 -11.62
CA ARG A 146 13.58 -16.50 -10.54
C ARG A 146 13.86 -17.92 -11.02
N GLY A 147 13.79 -18.16 -12.33
CA GLY A 147 13.91 -19.51 -12.91
C GLY A 147 12.76 -20.44 -12.53
N LEU A 148 11.55 -19.88 -12.37
CA LEU A 148 10.31 -20.57 -12.04
C LEU A 148 9.41 -20.68 -13.25
N SER A 149 8.46 -21.60 -13.23
CA SER A 149 7.38 -21.60 -14.21
C SER A 149 6.35 -20.51 -13.86
N GLU A 150 5.71 -19.93 -14.89
CA GLU A 150 4.62 -18.98 -14.67
C GLU A 150 3.47 -19.60 -13.87
N THR A 151 3.25 -20.91 -13.99
CA THR A 151 2.21 -21.63 -13.25
C THR A 151 2.48 -21.62 -11.74
N GLU A 152 3.75 -21.83 -11.32
CA GLU A 152 4.15 -21.75 -9.91
C GLU A 152 3.97 -20.34 -9.37
N VAL A 153 4.43 -19.33 -10.11
CA VAL A 153 4.28 -17.93 -9.69
C VAL A 153 2.80 -17.53 -9.63
N ARG A 154 1.98 -17.95 -10.60
CA ARG A 154 0.53 -17.71 -10.60
C ARG A 154 -0.17 -18.37 -9.41
N ALA A 155 0.25 -19.56 -9.00
CA ALA A 155 -0.28 -20.23 -7.82
C ALA A 155 0.03 -19.43 -6.52
N LEU A 156 1.22 -18.83 -6.41
CA LEU A 156 1.57 -17.94 -5.29
C LEU A 156 0.70 -16.68 -5.30
N VAL A 157 0.51 -16.05 -6.45
CA VAL A 157 -0.39 -14.87 -6.57
C VAL A 157 -1.81 -15.24 -6.16
N ALA A 158 -2.33 -16.38 -6.63
CA ALA A 158 -3.68 -16.84 -6.27
C ALA A 158 -3.85 -17.08 -4.76
N LYS A 159 -2.81 -17.57 -4.08
CA LYS A 159 -2.81 -17.77 -2.63
C LYS A 159 -2.89 -16.45 -1.85
N HIS A 160 -2.28 -15.39 -2.37
CA HIS A 160 -2.27 -14.04 -1.76
C HIS A 160 -3.41 -13.14 -2.25
N LEU A 161 -4.32 -13.68 -3.07
CA LEU A 161 -5.48 -12.92 -3.53
C LEU A 161 -6.48 -12.72 -2.40
N LEU A 162 -6.64 -11.47 -1.99
CA LEU A 162 -7.65 -11.04 -1.04
C LEU A 162 -8.90 -10.59 -1.78
N GLY A 163 -10.02 -11.21 -1.50
CA GLY A 163 -11.32 -10.83 -2.06
C GLY A 163 -11.89 -9.56 -1.41
N ARG A 164 -13.09 -9.17 -1.86
CA ARG A 164 -13.85 -8.06 -1.27
C ARG A 164 -14.22 -8.36 0.18
N GLN A 165 -14.14 -7.38 1.06
CA GLN A 165 -14.61 -7.51 2.43
C GLN A 165 -16.13 -7.73 2.44
N PHE A 166 -16.57 -8.75 3.18
CA PHE A 166 -17.97 -9.18 3.23
C PHE A 166 -18.58 -9.50 1.84
N GLY A 167 -17.75 -9.72 0.82
CA GLY A 167 -18.17 -9.98 -0.55
C GLY A 167 -18.62 -8.74 -1.35
N ILE A 168 -18.75 -7.58 -0.73
CA ILE A 168 -19.32 -6.35 -1.32
C ILE A 168 -18.43 -5.11 -1.22
N LEU A 169 -17.55 -5.00 -0.21
CA LEU A 169 -16.74 -3.81 0.03
C LEU A 169 -15.34 -3.94 -0.56
N GLY A 170 -14.89 -2.89 -1.21
CA GLY A 170 -13.55 -2.81 -1.83
C GLY A 170 -13.44 -3.65 -3.11
N GLU A 171 -12.21 -3.81 -3.58
CA GLU A 171 -11.87 -4.61 -4.77
C GLU A 171 -10.90 -5.75 -4.39
N PRO A 172 -10.87 -6.84 -5.19
CA PRO A 172 -9.84 -7.87 -5.03
C PRO A 172 -8.44 -7.26 -5.17
N ARG A 173 -7.52 -7.69 -4.30
CA ARG A 173 -6.18 -7.13 -4.24
C ARG A 173 -5.15 -8.16 -3.81
N VAL A 174 -3.88 -7.85 -4.04
CA VAL A 174 -2.73 -8.67 -3.65
C VAL A 174 -1.73 -7.79 -2.92
N ASN A 175 -1.35 -8.15 -1.69
CA ASN A 175 -0.33 -7.44 -0.93
C ASN A 175 1.05 -7.79 -1.47
N VAL A 176 1.77 -6.78 -1.97
CA VAL A 176 3.07 -6.97 -2.65
C VAL A 176 4.15 -7.44 -1.70
N LEU A 177 4.19 -6.89 -0.47
CA LEU A 177 5.19 -7.28 0.53
C LEU A 177 5.02 -8.74 0.94
N GLU A 178 3.80 -9.16 1.27
CA GLU A 178 3.52 -10.53 1.68
C GLU A 178 3.83 -11.53 0.57
N LEU A 179 3.43 -11.21 -0.67
CA LEU A 179 3.72 -12.03 -1.84
C LEU A 179 5.23 -12.17 -2.07
N ASN A 180 5.99 -11.08 -1.99
CA ASN A 180 7.44 -11.10 -2.15
C ASN A 180 8.16 -11.85 -1.02
N LEU A 181 7.67 -11.73 0.23
CA LEU A 181 8.21 -12.48 1.37
C LEU A 181 7.99 -13.99 1.23
N GLU A 182 6.82 -14.41 0.74
CA GLU A 182 6.56 -15.83 0.47
C GLU A 182 7.36 -16.33 -0.73
N LEU A 183 7.49 -15.54 -1.78
CA LEU A 183 8.33 -15.85 -2.93
C LEU A 183 9.79 -16.12 -2.50
N ASP A 184 10.33 -15.32 -1.57
CA ASP A 184 11.66 -15.55 -1.00
C ASP A 184 11.73 -16.76 -0.06
N ALA A 185 10.65 -17.12 0.62
CA ALA A 185 10.61 -18.26 1.50
C ALA A 185 10.58 -19.58 0.74
N VAL A 186 9.82 -19.63 -0.36
CA VAL A 186 9.68 -20.85 -1.19
C VAL A 186 10.82 -20.97 -2.20
N HIS A 187 11.27 -19.87 -2.75
CA HIS A 187 12.30 -19.80 -3.79
C HIS A 187 13.33 -18.70 -3.48
N PRO A 188 14.26 -18.94 -2.54
CA PRO A 188 15.27 -17.95 -2.18
C PRO A 188 16.05 -17.46 -3.40
N LYS A 189 16.26 -16.15 -3.49
CA LYS A 189 17.10 -15.57 -4.53
C LYS A 189 18.54 -16.02 -4.32
N ARG A 190 19.13 -16.64 -5.34
CA ARG A 190 20.54 -17.06 -5.33
C ARG A 190 21.48 -15.88 -5.47
#